data_6c8623b1c680934080a49237ff215419
#
_entry.id   6c8623b1c680934080a49237ff215419
#
_cell.length_a   1.000
_cell.length_b   1.000
_cell.length_c   1.000
_cell.angle_alpha   90.00
_cell.angle_beta   90.00
_cell.angle_gamma   90.00
#
_symmetry.space_group_name_H-M   'P 1'
#
loop_
_entity.id
_entity.type
_entity.pdbx_description
1 polymer ?
#
loop_
_entity_poly.entity_id
_entity_poly.type
_entity_poly.pdbx_seq_one_letter_code
_entity_poly.pdbx_strand_id
1 'polypeptide(L)'
;TLCALLLTILLPGVAIAQNNTNSPYTRYGYGQLADQSFANSKAMGGIAYGLRNGSHINPLNPASYTAIDSLTFLFDGGFSMQNTNFSSEGTKLNAKNSSFDYIAMQFRLQKWIAMSIGLLPYSSVGYSMAKADKDVASEDAQNVTTFSGDGGLHQLYVGFGVKVLKNLSVGANVSYFWGEITRTARIAFPNNENAFAFQNVDYLSVRDYKLDFGAQYTQQFGRKHAVTLGVVFSPKKDLHNEAYVQRATLTNSNSNQTVAVSTIDTVATY
;
A
#
# COMPACT_ATOMS: atom_id res chain seq x y z
N THR A 1 22.16 -1.09 -26.83
CA THR A 1 21.27 -2.19 -27.34
C THR A 1 21.01 -3.24 -26.28
N LEU A 2 21.98 -3.66 -25.46
CA LEU A 2 21.82 -4.67 -24.41
C LEU A 2 20.93 -4.17 -23.25
N CYS A 3 21.06 -2.89 -22.82
CA CYS A 3 20.21 -2.27 -21.81
C CYS A 3 18.75 -2.11 -22.23
N ALA A 4 18.49 -1.87 -23.53
CA ALA A 4 17.14 -1.80 -24.08
C ALA A 4 16.48 -3.18 -24.10
N LEU A 5 17.25 -4.24 -24.38
CA LEU A 5 16.76 -5.62 -24.36
C LEU A 5 16.46 -6.10 -22.93
N LEU A 6 17.27 -5.72 -21.95
CA LEU A 6 17.01 -6.00 -20.52
C LEU A 6 15.77 -5.26 -20.01
N LEU A 7 15.53 -4.02 -20.46
CA LEU A 7 14.36 -3.25 -20.09
C LEU A 7 13.05 -3.85 -20.64
N THR A 8 13.08 -4.43 -21.84
CA THR A 8 11.90 -5.08 -22.45
C THR A 8 11.56 -6.44 -21.86
N ILE A 9 12.52 -7.12 -21.22
CA ILE A 9 12.28 -8.41 -20.52
C ILE A 9 11.66 -8.17 -19.12
N LEU A 10 11.88 -7.01 -18.53
CA LEU A 10 11.32 -6.63 -17.21
C LEU A 10 9.85 -6.17 -17.28
N LEU A 11 9.35 -5.73 -18.42
CA LEU A 11 8.01 -5.14 -18.57
C LEU A 11 6.83 -6.14 -18.54
N PRO A 12 6.90 -7.41 -18.98
CA PRO A 12 5.74 -8.29 -18.93
C PRO A 12 5.46 -8.93 -17.56
N GLY A 13 6.36 -8.83 -16.61
CA GLY A 13 6.20 -9.43 -15.28
C GLY A 13 5.35 -8.60 -14.29
N VAL A 14 5.03 -7.35 -14.61
CA VAL A 14 4.39 -6.40 -13.65
C VAL A 14 2.86 -6.33 -13.81
N ALA A 15 2.29 -7.04 -14.80
CA ALA A 15 0.87 -6.94 -15.14
C ALA A 15 -0.05 -7.94 -14.42
N ILE A 16 0.47 -8.74 -13.51
CA ILE A 16 -0.40 -9.54 -12.64
C ILE A 16 -0.62 -8.70 -11.37
N ALA A 17 -1.77 -8.07 -11.28
CA ALA A 17 -2.28 -7.52 -10.03
C ALA A 17 -2.47 -8.67 -9.04
N GLN A 18 -1.40 -9.11 -8.40
CA GLN A 18 -1.46 -10.08 -7.33
C GLN A 18 -1.98 -9.34 -6.10
N ASN A 19 -3.07 -9.81 -5.53
CA ASN A 19 -3.51 -9.35 -4.22
C ASN A 19 -2.36 -9.54 -3.23
N ASN A 20 -1.81 -8.44 -2.75
CA ASN A 20 -0.67 -8.45 -1.82
C ASN A 20 -1.06 -8.89 -0.41
N THR A 21 -2.34 -9.12 -0.17
CA THR A 21 -2.87 -9.55 1.14
C THR A 21 -4.13 -10.39 0.93
N ASN A 22 -4.40 -11.31 1.88
CA ASN A 22 -5.63 -12.09 1.95
C ASN A 22 -6.33 -11.87 3.30
N SER A 23 -6.18 -10.69 3.88
CA SER A 23 -6.68 -10.39 5.20
C SER A 23 -8.10 -9.81 5.14
N PRO A 24 -9.10 -10.41 5.83
CA PRO A 24 -10.45 -9.89 5.92
C PRO A 24 -10.51 -8.50 6.58
N TYR A 25 -9.51 -8.12 7.36
CA TYR A 25 -9.40 -6.80 7.98
C TYR A 25 -9.19 -5.67 6.97
N THR A 26 -8.73 -5.98 5.74
CA THR A 26 -8.55 -5.00 4.67
C THR A 26 -9.85 -4.50 4.06
N ARG A 27 -11.00 -5.01 4.52
CA ARG A 27 -12.33 -4.56 4.11
C ARG A 27 -12.61 -3.10 4.48
N TYR A 28 -11.95 -2.56 5.50
CA TYR A 28 -12.25 -1.24 6.05
C TYR A 28 -11.24 -0.18 5.63
N GLY A 29 -11.71 1.09 5.52
CA GLY A 29 -10.88 2.24 5.22
C GLY A 29 -10.11 2.12 3.90
N TYR A 30 -8.83 2.41 3.92
CA TYR A 30 -7.93 2.26 2.76
C TYR A 30 -7.24 0.89 2.72
N GLY A 31 -7.71 -0.10 3.49
CA GLY A 31 -7.11 -1.42 3.60
C GLY A 31 -5.99 -1.48 4.65
N GLN A 32 -5.08 -2.43 4.47
CA GLN A 32 -3.90 -2.57 5.33
C GLN A 32 -2.81 -1.61 4.89
N LEU A 33 -2.39 -0.72 5.78
CA LEU A 33 -1.28 0.18 5.53
C LEU A 33 0.02 -0.63 5.41
N ALA A 34 0.80 -0.34 4.38
CA ALA A 34 2.10 -0.94 4.19
C ALA A 34 3.13 -0.29 5.13
N ASP A 35 4.08 -1.10 5.60
CA ASP A 35 5.22 -0.59 6.35
C ASP A 35 6.11 0.24 5.41
N GLN A 36 6.26 1.51 5.72
CA GLN A 36 7.02 2.48 4.92
C GLN A 36 8.53 2.41 5.19
N SER A 37 8.97 1.54 6.10
CA SER A 37 10.38 1.34 6.38
C SER A 37 11.03 0.40 5.37
N PHE A 38 12.29 0.64 5.02
CA PHE A 38 13.05 -0.23 4.11
C PHE A 38 13.68 -1.40 4.87
N ALA A 39 14.18 -2.40 4.12
CA ALA A 39 14.56 -3.71 4.66
C ALA A 39 15.44 -3.65 5.92
N ASN A 40 16.43 -2.76 5.96
CA ASN A 40 17.30 -2.59 7.12
C ASN A 40 16.53 -2.09 8.36
N SER A 41 15.65 -1.11 8.19
CA SER A 41 14.80 -0.59 9.26
C SER A 41 13.75 -1.62 9.68
N LYS A 42 13.14 -2.35 8.73
CA LYS A 42 12.21 -3.46 9.01
C LYS A 42 12.86 -4.53 9.89
N ALA A 43 14.09 -4.91 9.57
CA ALA A 43 14.84 -5.90 10.37
C ALA A 43 15.11 -5.46 11.82
N MET A 44 15.05 -4.15 12.09
CA MET A 44 15.19 -3.55 13.42
C MET A 44 13.86 -3.13 14.03
N GLY A 45 12.72 -3.67 13.55
CA GLY A 45 11.39 -3.32 14.06
C GLY A 45 10.87 -1.96 13.59
N GLY A 46 11.30 -1.45 12.43
CA GLY A 46 10.83 -0.20 11.86
C GLY A 46 11.53 1.06 12.43
N ILE A 47 12.62 0.92 13.16
CA ILE A 47 13.38 2.07 13.68
C ILE A 47 13.95 2.87 12.52
N ALA A 48 13.62 4.16 12.45
CA ALA A 48 14.03 4.99 11.33
C ALA A 48 14.39 6.44 11.69
N TYR A 49 13.69 7.07 12.61
CA TYR A 49 13.78 8.54 12.79
C TYR A 49 15.17 9.02 13.21
N GLY A 50 15.81 8.31 14.15
CA GLY A 50 17.19 8.56 14.56
C GLY A 50 18.24 7.82 13.73
N LEU A 51 17.83 6.94 12.82
CA LEU A 51 18.78 6.14 12.03
C LEU A 51 19.47 7.02 10.99
N ARG A 52 20.80 7.06 11.07
CA ARG A 52 21.66 7.83 10.18
C ARG A 52 22.78 6.93 9.66
N ASN A 53 22.67 6.49 8.42
CA ASN A 53 23.64 5.61 7.78
C ASN A 53 23.85 6.06 6.34
N GLY A 54 25.11 6.10 5.89
CA GLY A 54 25.48 6.50 4.52
C GLY A 54 25.27 5.40 3.48
N SER A 55 25.02 4.16 3.88
CA SER A 55 24.87 3.00 3.00
C SER A 55 23.43 2.51 2.82
N HIS A 56 22.46 3.12 3.49
CA HIS A 56 21.05 2.74 3.41
C HIS A 56 20.15 3.96 3.22
N ILE A 57 19.11 3.79 2.42
CA ILE A 57 18.09 4.80 2.20
C ILE A 57 17.05 4.73 3.34
N ASN A 58 16.77 5.90 3.96
CA ASN A 58 15.77 6.01 5.02
C ASN A 58 14.71 7.06 4.66
N PRO A 59 13.59 6.66 4.01
CA PRO A 59 12.56 7.60 3.57
C PRO A 59 11.74 8.19 4.72
N LEU A 60 11.73 7.54 5.89
CA LEU A 60 10.96 7.99 7.05
C LEU A 60 11.52 9.25 7.73
N ASN A 61 12.81 9.56 7.51
CA ASN A 61 13.38 10.83 7.94
C ASN A 61 14.27 11.43 6.83
N PRO A 62 13.78 12.40 6.06
CA PRO A 62 14.51 12.97 4.94
C PRO A 62 15.81 13.69 5.33
N ALA A 63 15.99 14.10 6.59
CA ALA A 63 17.27 14.65 7.07
C ALA A 63 18.43 13.64 6.97
N SER A 64 18.12 12.33 7.01
CA SER A 64 19.10 11.24 6.91
C SER A 64 19.79 11.17 5.55
N TYR A 65 19.18 11.70 4.48
CA TYR A 65 19.76 11.65 3.13
C TYR A 65 21.14 12.31 3.07
N THR A 66 21.39 13.30 3.91
CA THR A 66 22.69 13.95 4.00
C THR A 66 23.83 13.07 4.58
N ALA A 67 23.49 11.85 5.04
CA ALA A 67 24.48 10.90 5.53
C ALA A 67 25.24 10.20 4.40
N ILE A 68 24.70 10.16 3.18
CA ILE A 68 25.34 9.52 2.03
C ILE A 68 26.71 10.13 1.74
N ASP A 69 27.69 9.30 1.40
CA ASP A 69 29.02 9.74 1.07
C ASP A 69 29.10 10.48 -0.28
N SER A 70 30.15 11.27 -0.46
CA SER A 70 30.40 11.98 -1.72
C SER A 70 30.65 10.99 -2.85
N LEU A 71 30.13 11.31 -4.05
CA LEU A 71 30.25 10.49 -5.26
C LEU A 71 29.60 9.09 -5.13
N THR A 72 28.68 8.94 -4.20
CA THR A 72 27.95 7.69 -3.98
C THR A 72 26.54 7.80 -4.55
N PHE A 73 26.11 6.75 -5.23
CA PHE A 73 24.74 6.50 -5.67
C PHE A 73 24.25 5.23 -4.97
N LEU A 74 23.11 5.32 -4.31
CA LEU A 74 22.47 4.18 -3.71
C LEU A 74 21.24 3.82 -4.54
N PHE A 75 21.10 2.53 -4.81
CA PHE A 75 19.90 1.93 -5.38
C PHE A 75 19.46 0.81 -4.43
N ASP A 76 18.20 0.81 -4.04
CA ASP A 76 17.64 -0.15 -3.10
C ASP A 76 16.28 -0.62 -3.61
N GLY A 77 16.00 -1.91 -3.46
CA GLY A 77 14.73 -2.52 -3.86
C GLY A 77 14.37 -3.66 -2.93
N GLY A 78 13.12 -3.73 -2.55
CA GLY A 78 12.59 -4.69 -1.59
C GLY A 78 11.47 -5.54 -2.16
N PHE A 79 11.51 -6.82 -1.84
CA PHE A 79 10.43 -7.78 -2.05
C PHE A 79 10.18 -8.51 -0.74
N SER A 80 8.92 -8.78 -0.44
CA SER A 80 8.54 -9.56 0.72
C SER A 80 7.68 -10.75 0.34
N MET A 81 7.78 -11.80 1.16
CA MET A 81 6.91 -12.97 1.10
C MET A 81 6.26 -13.14 2.45
N GLN A 82 4.94 -13.27 2.46
CA GLN A 82 4.15 -13.48 3.65
C GLN A 82 3.46 -14.84 3.58
N ASN A 83 3.59 -15.61 4.66
CA ASN A 83 2.87 -16.85 4.86
C ASN A 83 1.98 -16.71 6.10
N THR A 84 0.67 -16.65 5.89
CA THR A 84 -0.31 -16.36 6.95
C THR A 84 -1.20 -17.59 7.18
N ASN A 85 -1.32 -18.01 8.42
CA ASN A 85 -2.27 -19.03 8.84
C ASN A 85 -3.47 -18.37 9.49
N PHE A 86 -4.62 -18.48 8.85
CA PHE A 86 -5.89 -18.08 9.42
C PHE A 86 -6.52 -19.27 10.16
N SER A 87 -7.05 -19.02 11.35
CA SER A 87 -7.77 -20.03 12.12
C SER A 87 -9.04 -19.40 12.70
N SER A 88 -10.18 -20.01 12.42
CA SER A 88 -11.48 -19.61 12.95
C SER A 88 -12.36 -20.84 13.11
N GLU A 89 -12.94 -21.04 14.31
CA GLU A 89 -13.91 -22.09 14.62
C GLU A 89 -13.51 -23.50 14.14
N GLY A 90 -12.21 -23.84 14.28
CA GLY A 90 -11.69 -25.16 13.87
C GLY A 90 -11.27 -25.26 12.42
N THR A 91 -11.58 -24.29 11.58
CA THR A 91 -11.12 -24.22 10.20
C THR A 91 -9.79 -23.49 10.13
N LYS A 92 -8.81 -24.08 9.43
CA LYS A 92 -7.49 -23.52 9.20
C LYS A 92 -7.27 -23.29 7.71
N LEU A 93 -6.85 -22.08 7.35
CA LEU A 93 -6.51 -21.70 5.98
C LEU A 93 -5.09 -21.13 5.97
N ASN A 94 -4.27 -21.58 5.04
CA ASN A 94 -2.95 -21.01 4.80
C ASN A 94 -2.98 -20.16 3.52
N ALA A 95 -2.50 -18.94 3.60
CA ALA A 95 -2.35 -18.03 2.47
C ALA A 95 -0.90 -17.59 2.33
N LYS A 96 -0.38 -17.69 1.11
CA LYS A 96 0.97 -17.23 0.73
C LYS A 96 0.83 -16.06 -0.23
N ASN A 97 1.45 -14.96 0.10
CA ASN A 97 1.49 -13.75 -0.71
C ASN A 97 2.93 -13.34 -0.96
N SER A 98 3.20 -12.77 -2.12
CA SER A 98 4.44 -12.08 -2.41
C SER A 98 4.12 -10.67 -2.85
N SER A 99 4.86 -9.70 -2.36
CA SER A 99 4.66 -8.32 -2.72
C SER A 99 5.97 -7.61 -3.06
N PHE A 100 5.87 -6.66 -3.95
CA PHE A 100 6.88 -5.64 -4.15
C PHE A 100 6.75 -4.61 -3.02
N ASP A 101 7.84 -4.36 -2.29
CA ASP A 101 7.81 -3.47 -1.13
C ASP A 101 8.25 -2.04 -1.49
N TYR A 102 9.32 -1.89 -2.26
CA TYR A 102 9.80 -0.58 -2.69
C TYR A 102 10.89 -0.67 -3.74
N ILE A 103 11.07 0.41 -4.46
CA ILE A 103 12.28 0.72 -5.24
C ILE A 103 12.65 2.17 -4.94
N ALA A 104 13.91 2.42 -4.65
CA ALA A 104 14.37 3.76 -4.31
C ALA A 104 15.81 4.01 -4.77
N MET A 105 16.09 5.28 -4.99
CA MET A 105 17.40 5.78 -5.34
C MET A 105 17.75 6.97 -4.47
N GLN A 106 19.01 7.09 -4.09
CA GLN A 106 19.53 8.22 -3.33
C GLN A 106 20.90 8.63 -3.85
N PHE A 107 21.12 9.92 -3.96
CA PHE A 107 22.38 10.47 -4.42
C PHE A 107 22.65 11.83 -3.80
N ARG A 108 23.93 12.17 -3.71
CA ARG A 108 24.38 13.47 -3.23
C ARG A 108 24.48 14.45 -4.39
N LEU A 109 23.74 15.55 -4.33
CA LEU A 109 23.81 16.62 -5.33
C LEU A 109 25.03 17.52 -5.09
N GLN A 110 25.26 17.89 -3.81
CA GLN A 110 26.40 18.69 -3.38
C GLN A 110 26.83 18.28 -1.96
N LYS A 111 27.93 18.88 -1.47
CA LYS A 111 28.48 18.55 -0.14
C LYS A 111 27.48 18.71 1.01
N TRP A 112 26.48 19.57 0.83
CA TRP A 112 25.49 19.93 1.86
C TRP A 112 24.05 19.50 1.53
N ILE A 113 23.77 19.01 0.31
CA ILE A 113 22.44 18.57 -0.12
C ILE A 113 22.47 17.19 -0.77
N ALA A 114 21.50 16.36 -0.42
CA ALA A 114 21.25 15.07 -1.02
C ALA A 114 19.78 14.92 -1.36
N MET A 115 19.49 14.05 -2.31
CA MET A 115 18.15 13.77 -2.82
C MET A 115 17.86 12.27 -2.79
N SER A 116 16.61 11.92 -2.53
CA SER A 116 16.12 10.56 -2.69
C SER A 116 14.79 10.58 -3.44
N ILE A 117 14.57 9.56 -4.26
CA ILE A 117 13.31 9.30 -4.95
C ILE A 117 12.96 7.83 -4.79
N GLY A 118 11.70 7.50 -4.58
CA GLY A 118 11.28 6.11 -4.48
C GLY A 118 9.80 5.92 -4.67
N LEU A 119 9.48 4.71 -5.11
CA LEU A 119 8.14 4.19 -5.34
C LEU A 119 7.88 3.05 -4.38
N LEU A 120 6.75 3.08 -3.68
CA LEU A 120 6.37 2.04 -2.72
C LEU A 120 4.84 1.94 -2.61
N PRO A 121 4.28 0.79 -2.23
CA PRO A 121 2.89 0.68 -1.86
C PRO A 121 2.63 1.46 -0.56
N TYR A 122 1.49 2.14 -0.49
CA TYR A 122 1.03 2.82 0.71
C TYR A 122 0.02 1.97 1.48
N SER A 123 -0.89 1.32 0.76
CA SER A 123 -1.85 0.36 1.34
C SER A 123 -2.20 -0.74 0.36
N SER A 124 -2.76 -1.82 0.86
CA SER A 124 -3.27 -2.93 0.05
C SER A 124 -4.61 -3.44 0.58
N VAL A 125 -5.47 -3.81 -0.36
CA VAL A 125 -6.75 -4.47 -0.10
C VAL A 125 -6.75 -5.80 -0.83
N GLY A 126 -7.11 -6.88 -0.12
CA GLY A 126 -7.23 -8.20 -0.71
C GLY A 126 -7.96 -9.13 0.23
N TYR A 127 -9.21 -9.45 -0.09
CA TYR A 127 -10.00 -10.42 0.64
C TYR A 127 -11.06 -11.04 -0.25
N SER A 128 -11.40 -12.28 0.06
CA SER A 128 -12.57 -12.97 -0.50
C SER A 128 -13.17 -13.86 0.58
N MET A 129 -14.41 -13.59 0.94
CA MET A 129 -15.14 -14.27 2.00
C MET A 129 -16.53 -14.62 1.51
N ALA A 130 -17.02 -15.79 1.88
CA ALA A 130 -18.38 -16.18 1.64
C ALA A 130 -19.03 -16.59 2.97
N LYS A 131 -20.28 -16.18 3.15
CA LYS A 131 -21.14 -16.59 4.26
C LYS A 131 -22.41 -17.18 3.69
N ALA A 132 -22.71 -18.42 4.08
CA ALA A 132 -23.97 -19.06 3.76
C ALA A 132 -24.90 -18.92 4.97
N ASP A 133 -26.05 -18.31 4.78
CA ASP A 133 -27.08 -18.21 5.78
C ASP A 133 -28.31 -19.03 5.32
N LYS A 134 -28.88 -19.78 6.24
CA LYS A 134 -30.21 -20.42 6.02
C LYS A 134 -31.27 -19.34 6.16
N ASP A 135 -32.19 -19.29 5.21
CA ASP A 135 -33.31 -18.36 5.31
C ASP A 135 -34.26 -18.84 6.42
N VAL A 136 -34.69 -17.91 7.27
CA VAL A 136 -35.60 -18.19 8.40
C VAL A 136 -37.00 -18.54 7.89
N ALA A 137 -37.34 -18.18 6.65
CA ALA A 137 -38.66 -18.36 6.08
C ALA A 137 -38.88 -19.71 5.38
N SER A 138 -37.81 -20.45 5.00
CA SER A 138 -37.93 -21.80 4.44
C SER A 138 -36.64 -22.60 4.70
N GLU A 139 -36.82 -23.85 5.15
CA GLU A 139 -35.69 -24.74 5.46
C GLU A 139 -34.77 -25.04 4.25
N ASP A 140 -35.27 -24.84 3.03
CA ASP A 140 -34.58 -25.11 1.78
C ASP A 140 -33.95 -23.85 1.11
N ALA A 141 -34.29 -22.64 1.55
CA ALA A 141 -33.73 -21.42 0.99
C ALA A 141 -32.40 -21.10 1.67
N GLN A 142 -31.34 -21.25 0.92
CA GLN A 142 -30.01 -20.87 1.34
C GLN A 142 -29.55 -19.65 0.52
N ASN A 143 -29.20 -18.57 1.21
CA ASN A 143 -28.53 -17.45 0.55
C ASN A 143 -27.03 -17.54 0.78
N VAL A 144 -26.26 -17.12 -0.19
CA VAL A 144 -24.80 -17.00 -0.10
C VAL A 144 -24.41 -15.55 -0.33
N THR A 145 -23.88 -14.94 0.72
CA THR A 145 -23.32 -13.60 0.63
C THR A 145 -21.81 -13.69 0.45
N THR A 146 -21.31 -13.16 -0.65
CA THR A 146 -19.88 -13.10 -0.95
C THR A 146 -19.39 -11.66 -0.81
N PHE A 147 -18.31 -11.47 -0.09
CA PHE A 147 -17.60 -10.22 0.02
C PHE A 147 -16.21 -10.38 -0.57
N SER A 148 -15.85 -9.53 -1.52
CA SER A 148 -14.51 -9.48 -2.07
C SER A 148 -14.04 -8.04 -2.18
N GLY A 149 -12.74 -7.84 -2.12
CA GLY A 149 -12.13 -6.55 -2.35
C GLY A 149 -10.71 -6.71 -2.83
N ASP A 150 -10.30 -5.79 -3.68
CA ASP A 150 -8.98 -5.73 -4.27
C ASP A 150 -8.55 -4.29 -4.51
N GLY A 151 -7.25 -4.10 -4.77
CA GLY A 151 -6.65 -2.82 -5.02
C GLY A 151 -5.72 -2.34 -3.92
N GLY A 152 -5.50 -1.04 -3.87
CA GLY A 152 -4.63 -0.39 -2.90
C GLY A 152 -4.07 0.92 -3.40
N LEU A 153 -3.28 1.57 -2.55
CA LEU A 153 -2.68 2.86 -2.84
C LEU A 153 -1.17 2.72 -3.02
N HIS A 154 -0.64 3.47 -3.97
CA HIS A 154 0.78 3.59 -4.24
C HIS A 154 1.27 4.98 -3.88
N GLN A 155 2.55 5.10 -3.59
CA GLN A 155 3.21 6.34 -3.21
C GLN A 155 4.51 6.49 -4.01
N LEU A 156 4.65 7.63 -4.67
CA LEU A 156 5.93 8.13 -5.21
C LEU A 156 6.39 9.27 -4.32
N TYR A 157 7.58 9.19 -3.77
CA TYR A 157 8.15 10.30 -3.03
C TYR A 157 9.40 10.87 -3.71
N VAL A 158 9.57 12.16 -3.56
CA VAL A 158 10.81 12.89 -3.86
C VAL A 158 11.20 13.66 -2.60
N GLY A 159 12.41 13.45 -2.13
CA GLY A 159 12.89 14.05 -0.91
C GLY A 159 14.26 14.71 -1.04
N PHE A 160 14.43 15.76 -0.25
CA PHE A 160 15.67 16.48 -0.14
C PHE A 160 16.11 16.56 1.31
N GLY A 161 17.41 16.30 1.54
CA GLY A 161 18.07 16.51 2.82
C GLY A 161 19.13 17.57 2.69
N VAL A 162 19.20 18.47 3.67
CA VAL A 162 20.13 19.60 3.72
C VAL A 162 20.90 19.58 5.03
N LYS A 163 22.22 19.67 4.96
CA LYS A 163 23.09 19.82 6.12
C LYS A 163 23.23 21.31 6.46
N VAL A 164 22.47 21.75 7.46
CA VAL A 164 22.45 23.18 7.87
C VAL A 164 23.68 23.53 8.73
N LEU A 165 24.01 22.64 9.66
CA LEU A 165 25.18 22.77 10.52
C LEU A 165 26.01 21.48 10.48
N LYS A 166 27.21 21.50 11.05
CA LYS A 166 28.06 20.29 11.12
C LYS A 166 27.34 19.10 11.73
N ASN A 167 26.46 19.36 12.72
CA ASN A 167 25.76 18.36 13.50
C ASN A 167 24.24 18.31 13.23
N LEU A 168 23.68 19.28 12.48
CA LEU A 168 22.27 19.40 12.22
C LEU A 168 21.96 19.25 10.73
N SER A 169 21.06 18.33 10.42
CA SER A 169 20.49 18.15 9.09
C SER A 169 18.96 18.28 9.18
N VAL A 170 18.39 18.87 8.15
CA VAL A 170 16.93 18.95 7.96
C VAL A 170 16.56 18.39 6.60
N GLY A 171 15.33 18.02 6.41
CA GLY A 171 14.88 17.51 5.12
C GLY A 171 13.38 17.58 4.97
N ALA A 172 12.92 17.39 3.76
CA ALA A 172 11.52 17.29 3.41
C ALA A 172 11.30 16.26 2.31
N ASN A 173 10.20 15.53 2.42
CA ASN A 173 9.65 14.67 1.38
C ASN A 173 8.34 15.25 0.87
N VAL A 174 8.16 15.22 -0.44
CA VAL A 174 6.87 15.39 -1.11
C VAL A 174 6.49 14.03 -1.66
N SER A 175 5.33 13.52 -1.27
CA SER A 175 4.82 12.23 -1.70
C SER A 175 3.51 12.42 -2.44
N TYR A 176 3.38 11.79 -3.60
CA TYR A 176 2.15 11.70 -4.36
C TYR A 176 1.54 10.33 -4.20
N PHE A 177 0.25 10.28 -3.84
CA PHE A 177 -0.52 9.06 -3.68
C PHE A 177 -1.49 8.89 -4.82
N TRP A 178 -1.64 7.67 -5.30
CA TRP A 178 -2.68 7.30 -6.23
C TRP A 178 -3.06 5.84 -6.06
N GLY A 179 -4.27 5.50 -6.43
CA GLY A 179 -4.73 4.12 -6.49
C GLY A 179 -6.24 4.01 -6.45
N GLU A 180 -6.70 2.80 -6.65
CA GLU A 180 -8.11 2.44 -6.69
C GLU A 180 -8.35 1.22 -5.80
N ILE A 181 -9.48 1.24 -5.12
CA ILE A 181 -9.95 0.16 -4.25
C ILE A 181 -11.35 -0.20 -4.70
N THR A 182 -11.56 -1.46 -5.05
CA THR A 182 -12.86 -2.00 -5.42
C THR A 182 -13.33 -2.97 -4.34
N ARG A 183 -14.56 -2.80 -3.88
CA ARG A 183 -15.20 -3.70 -2.92
C ARG A 183 -16.51 -4.17 -3.49
N THR A 184 -16.69 -5.48 -3.53
CA THR A 184 -17.89 -6.12 -4.05
C THR A 184 -18.61 -6.90 -2.95
N ALA A 185 -19.88 -6.64 -2.79
CA ALA A 185 -20.79 -7.44 -1.98
C ALA A 185 -21.86 -8.04 -2.90
N ARG A 186 -21.97 -9.36 -2.92
CA ARG A 186 -22.93 -10.10 -3.74
C ARG A 186 -23.74 -11.03 -2.88
N ILE A 187 -25.06 -11.00 -3.06
CA ILE A 187 -26.00 -11.97 -2.47
C ILE A 187 -26.57 -12.81 -3.60
N ALA A 188 -26.46 -14.11 -3.49
CA ALA A 188 -26.99 -15.07 -4.46
C ALA A 188 -27.85 -16.12 -3.74
N PHE A 189 -28.82 -16.67 -4.48
CA PHE A 189 -29.74 -17.68 -4.01
C PHE A 189 -29.59 -18.96 -4.85
N PRO A 190 -28.60 -19.84 -4.54
CA PRO A 190 -28.22 -20.96 -5.40
C PRO A 190 -29.37 -21.97 -5.61
N ASN A 191 -30.25 -22.11 -4.63
CA ASN A 191 -31.36 -23.09 -4.63
C ASN A 191 -32.67 -22.52 -5.18
N ASN A 192 -32.68 -21.28 -5.69
CA ASN A 192 -33.89 -20.66 -6.23
C ASN A 192 -33.56 -20.06 -7.62
N GLU A 193 -33.98 -20.77 -8.66
CA GLU A 193 -33.74 -20.36 -10.06
C GLU A 193 -34.48 -19.08 -10.45
N ASN A 194 -35.56 -18.73 -9.74
CA ASN A 194 -36.34 -17.51 -9.98
C ASN A 194 -35.87 -16.31 -9.17
N ALA A 195 -34.90 -16.47 -8.27
CA ALA A 195 -34.38 -15.38 -7.48
C ALA A 195 -33.26 -14.64 -8.22
N PHE A 196 -33.33 -13.32 -8.17
CA PHE A 196 -32.28 -12.47 -8.70
C PHE A 196 -31.15 -12.33 -7.68
N ALA A 197 -29.92 -12.47 -8.12
CA ALA A 197 -28.79 -12.11 -7.33
C ALA A 197 -28.60 -10.58 -7.31
N PHE A 198 -28.20 -10.05 -6.17
CA PHE A 198 -27.93 -8.63 -6.00
C PHE A 198 -26.45 -8.39 -5.78
N GLN A 199 -25.89 -7.41 -6.46
CA GLN A 199 -24.48 -7.03 -6.33
C GLN A 199 -24.35 -5.54 -6.09
N ASN A 200 -23.52 -5.20 -5.10
CA ASN A 200 -23.08 -3.84 -4.82
C ASN A 200 -21.58 -3.76 -5.00
N VAL A 201 -21.11 -2.81 -5.80
CA VAL A 201 -19.69 -2.56 -6.03
C VAL A 201 -19.37 -1.14 -5.62
N ASP A 202 -18.51 -1.00 -4.62
CA ASP A 202 -18.01 0.27 -4.13
C ASP A 202 -16.63 0.52 -4.74
N TYR A 203 -16.50 1.61 -5.47
CA TYR A 203 -15.26 2.08 -6.06
C TYR A 203 -14.75 3.29 -5.29
N LEU A 204 -13.50 3.24 -4.89
CA LEU A 204 -12.80 4.33 -4.20
C LEU A 204 -11.52 4.65 -4.96
N SER A 205 -11.44 5.83 -5.56
CA SER A 205 -10.23 6.36 -6.21
C SER A 205 -9.62 7.45 -5.35
N VAL A 206 -8.32 7.37 -5.12
CA VAL A 206 -7.59 8.34 -4.31
C VAL A 206 -6.47 8.94 -5.13
N ARG A 207 -6.38 10.28 -5.13
CA ARG A 207 -5.27 11.05 -5.73
C ARG A 207 -4.96 12.24 -4.85
N ASP A 208 -3.81 12.23 -4.19
CA ASP A 208 -3.44 13.31 -3.30
C ASP A 208 -1.92 13.38 -3.08
N TYR A 209 -1.48 14.37 -2.34
CA TYR A 209 -0.08 14.54 -1.95
C TYR A 209 0.07 14.69 -0.44
N LYS A 210 1.25 14.36 0.07
CA LYS A 210 1.63 14.48 1.47
C LYS A 210 3.00 15.14 1.58
N LEU A 211 3.20 15.87 2.67
CA LEU A 211 4.48 16.48 3.03
C LEU A 211 4.99 15.88 4.34
N ASP A 212 6.26 15.52 4.38
CA ASP A 212 6.93 15.08 5.60
C ASP A 212 8.20 15.91 5.81
N PHE A 213 8.38 16.44 6.99
CA PHE A 213 9.56 17.20 7.39
C PHE A 213 10.35 16.41 8.41
N GLY A 214 11.67 16.38 8.25
CA GLY A 214 12.56 15.68 9.15
C GLY A 214 13.71 16.54 9.64
N ALA A 215 14.16 16.26 10.85
CA ALA A 215 15.38 16.85 11.40
C ALA A 215 16.19 15.76 12.11
N GLN A 216 17.52 15.85 12.00
CA GLN A 216 18.46 14.99 12.73
C GLN A 216 19.58 15.83 13.31
N TYR A 217 19.84 15.64 14.59
CA TYR A 217 20.97 16.23 15.30
C TYR A 217 21.90 15.10 15.78
N THR A 218 23.16 15.13 15.33
CA THR A 218 24.16 14.12 15.69
C THR A 218 25.27 14.75 16.51
N GLN A 219 25.47 14.30 17.76
CA GLN A 219 26.53 14.72 18.63
C GLN A 219 27.53 13.59 18.83
N GLN A 220 28.79 13.90 18.58
CA GLN A 220 29.90 13.00 18.90
C GLN A 220 30.39 13.23 20.32
N PHE A 221 30.57 12.15 21.07
CA PHE A 221 31.15 12.14 22.39
C PHE A 221 32.47 11.36 22.36
N GLY A 222 33.57 12.07 22.35
CA GLY A 222 34.90 11.46 22.20
C GLY A 222 35.12 10.87 20.78
N ARG A 223 35.96 9.84 20.69
CA ARG A 223 36.32 9.22 19.41
C ARG A 223 35.47 8.04 18.98
N LYS A 224 34.69 7.45 19.88
CA LYS A 224 34.01 6.16 19.64
C LYS A 224 32.51 6.21 19.77
N HIS A 225 31.94 7.26 20.34
CA HIS A 225 30.51 7.34 20.62
C HIS A 225 29.87 8.52 19.90
N ALA A 226 28.72 8.26 19.27
CA ALA A 226 27.87 9.27 18.67
C ALA A 226 26.41 8.99 19.04
N VAL A 227 25.64 10.03 19.31
CA VAL A 227 24.21 9.96 19.52
C VAL A 227 23.52 10.80 18.47
N THR A 228 22.55 10.21 17.79
CA THR A 228 21.69 10.90 16.82
C THR A 228 20.27 10.96 17.34
N LEU A 229 19.76 12.19 17.45
CA LEU A 229 18.35 12.44 17.73
C LEU A 229 17.64 12.78 16.43
N GLY A 230 16.51 12.13 16.17
CA GLY A 230 15.69 12.35 14.98
C GLY A 230 14.26 12.70 15.32
N VAL A 231 13.73 13.70 14.63
CA VAL A 231 12.33 14.15 14.73
C VAL A 231 11.75 14.21 13.31
N VAL A 232 10.50 13.78 13.17
CA VAL A 232 9.74 13.87 11.93
C VAL A 232 8.38 14.48 12.23
N PHE A 233 7.94 15.38 11.37
CA PHE A 233 6.65 16.03 11.44
C PHE A 233 5.93 15.92 10.10
N SER A 234 4.73 15.35 10.13
CA SER A 234 3.82 15.24 8.99
C SER A 234 2.56 16.06 9.30
N PRO A 235 2.31 17.16 8.58
CA PRO A 235 1.07 17.91 8.74
C PRO A 235 -0.14 17.01 8.48
N LYS A 236 -1.15 17.12 9.35
CA LYS A 236 -2.42 16.42 9.12
C LYS A 236 -3.06 16.96 7.84
N LYS A 237 -3.50 16.07 6.99
CA LYS A 237 -4.24 16.37 5.77
C LYS A 237 -5.27 15.28 5.54
N ASP A 238 -6.48 15.67 5.17
CA ASP A 238 -7.51 14.75 4.73
C ASP A 238 -7.23 14.37 3.27
N LEU A 239 -7.30 13.09 2.96
CA LEU A 239 -7.02 12.59 1.61
C LEU A 239 -8.20 12.89 0.70
N HIS A 240 -7.92 13.49 -0.45
CA HIS A 240 -8.92 13.70 -1.49
C HIS A 240 -9.25 12.35 -2.16
N ASN A 241 -10.51 12.00 -2.13
CA ASN A 241 -10.99 10.75 -2.72
C ASN A 241 -12.28 10.97 -3.50
N GLU A 242 -12.48 10.15 -4.51
CA GLU A 242 -13.72 10.04 -5.28
C GLU A 242 -14.28 8.64 -5.03
N ALA A 243 -15.53 8.58 -4.55
CA ALA A 243 -16.20 7.32 -4.29
C ALA A 243 -17.51 7.26 -5.08
N TYR A 244 -17.78 6.12 -5.70
CA TYR A 244 -19.08 5.85 -6.30
C TYR A 244 -19.48 4.39 -6.05
N VAL A 245 -20.79 4.17 -6.01
CA VAL A 245 -21.38 2.86 -5.75
C VAL A 245 -22.19 2.44 -6.99
N GLN A 246 -21.92 1.25 -7.48
CA GLN A 246 -22.67 0.62 -8.54
C GLN A 246 -23.50 -0.53 -7.98
N ARG A 247 -24.81 -0.50 -8.23
CA ARG A 247 -25.73 -1.56 -7.84
C ARG A 247 -26.24 -2.27 -9.09
N ALA A 248 -26.23 -3.60 -9.05
CA ALA A 248 -26.71 -4.42 -10.14
C ALA A 248 -27.59 -5.56 -9.63
N THR A 249 -28.65 -5.86 -10.36
CA THR A 249 -29.43 -7.07 -10.21
C THR A 249 -29.01 -8.06 -11.29
N LEU A 250 -28.64 -9.27 -10.91
CA LEU A 250 -28.12 -10.30 -11.80
C LEU A 250 -29.19 -11.38 -11.99
N THR A 251 -29.53 -11.67 -13.24
CA THR A 251 -30.44 -12.78 -13.58
C THR A 251 -29.68 -14.09 -13.55
N ASN A 252 -30.22 -15.10 -12.92
CA ASN A 252 -29.65 -16.45 -12.90
C ASN A 252 -29.95 -17.14 -14.25
N SER A 253 -29.11 -16.94 -15.24
CA SER A 253 -29.21 -17.66 -16.52
C SER A 253 -28.13 -18.72 -16.57
N ASN A 254 -28.51 -19.97 -16.74
CA ASN A 254 -27.61 -21.08 -17.00
C ASN A 254 -26.74 -20.73 -18.23
N SER A 255 -25.47 -20.41 -18.01
CA SER A 255 -24.37 -20.24 -18.97
C SER A 255 -23.90 -18.83 -19.38
N ASN A 256 -24.67 -17.76 -19.22
CA ASN A 256 -24.15 -16.41 -19.46
C ASN A 256 -24.80 -15.42 -18.49
N GLN A 257 -24.02 -14.87 -17.57
CA GLN A 257 -24.49 -13.83 -16.64
C GLN A 257 -24.76 -12.55 -17.46
N THR A 258 -26.02 -12.28 -17.74
CA THR A 258 -26.42 -10.98 -18.29
C THR A 258 -26.61 -10.03 -17.09
N VAL A 259 -25.77 -9.03 -16.98
CA VAL A 259 -25.87 -8.01 -15.94
C VAL A 259 -26.89 -6.96 -16.39
N ALA A 260 -28.02 -6.91 -15.74
CA ALA A 260 -28.92 -5.76 -15.86
C ALA A 260 -28.48 -4.71 -14.82
N VAL A 261 -27.83 -3.65 -15.25
CA VAL A 261 -27.47 -2.53 -14.39
C VAL A 261 -28.69 -1.68 -14.16
N SER A 262 -29.18 -1.61 -12.92
CA SER A 262 -30.39 -0.86 -12.62
C SER A 262 -30.17 0.54 -12.08
N THR A 263 -29.01 0.85 -11.49
CA THR A 263 -28.77 2.21 -10.93
C THR A 263 -27.28 2.45 -10.70
N ILE A 264 -26.78 3.60 -11.15
CA ILE A 264 -25.48 4.14 -10.73
C ILE A 264 -25.80 5.31 -9.81
N ASP A 265 -25.63 5.11 -8.52
CA ASP A 265 -25.67 6.21 -7.55
C ASP A 265 -24.25 6.69 -7.29
N THR A 266 -23.96 7.91 -7.68
CA THR A 266 -22.73 8.59 -7.29
C THR A 266 -22.89 9.11 -5.87
N VAL A 267 -22.22 8.49 -4.93
CA VAL A 267 -22.18 8.99 -3.55
C VAL A 267 -21.06 10.03 -3.45
N ALA A 268 -21.44 11.16 -2.87
CA ALA A 268 -20.67 12.39 -2.78
C ALA A 268 -19.17 12.23 -2.50
N THR A 269 -18.41 13.08 -3.13
CA THR A 269 -17.01 13.43 -2.84
C THR A 269 -16.92 14.01 -1.43
N TYR A 270 -16.10 13.42 -0.57
CA TYR A 270 -15.71 14.00 0.71
C TYR A 270 -14.24 14.38 0.68
#